data_3b0a6e28bcd37633c695e05a091b1f97
#
_entry.id   3b0a6e28bcd37633c695e05a091b1f97
#
_cell.length_a   1.000
_cell.length_b   1.000
_cell.length_c   1.000
_cell.angle_alpha   90.00
_cell.angle_beta   90.00
_cell.angle_gamma   90.00
#
_symmetry.space_group_name_H-M   'P 1'
#
loop_
_entity.id
_entity.type
_entity.pdbx_description
1 polymer ?
#
loop_
_entity_poly.entity_id
_entity_poly.type
_entity_poly.pdbx_seq_one_letter_code
_entity_poly.pdbx_strand_id
1 'polypeptide(L)'
;MLMILGLNSFSEETNPLFKMLGIEPVNALEERIEELKAEEVELTSFEKLVKEVCLDLEEDYLDILAIAHIESRVNNIIGDKHLANKAYGYFQIRQIAVDEVNRVFGFKGIKNASSLMNNERKQIEYACYMIKYLKSNFKTKKQYITAYNMGIGSVKKGKSNNYYAKFLKARSDLKI
;
A
#
# COMPACT_ATOMS: atom_id res chain seq x y z
N MET A 1 -48.83 7.14 -41.41
CA MET A 1 -47.64 7.22 -42.30
C MET A 1 -46.61 8.12 -41.65
N LEU A 2 -45.73 7.56 -40.81
CA LEU A 2 -44.68 8.28 -40.11
C LEU A 2 -43.44 8.27 -40.99
N MET A 3 -43.00 9.44 -41.42
CA MET A 3 -41.71 9.65 -42.05
C MET A 3 -40.63 9.58 -41.00
N ILE A 4 -39.76 8.55 -41.04
CA ILE A 4 -38.52 8.49 -40.30
C ILE A 4 -37.51 9.30 -41.11
N LEU A 5 -37.21 10.50 -40.64
CA LEU A 5 -36.08 11.29 -41.15
C LEU A 5 -34.81 10.58 -40.72
N GLY A 6 -34.06 10.07 -41.70
CA GLY A 6 -32.73 9.50 -41.49
C GLY A 6 -31.79 10.55 -40.94
N LEU A 7 -31.34 10.33 -39.70
CA LEU A 7 -30.18 11.02 -39.17
C LEU A 7 -28.96 10.41 -39.88
N ASN A 8 -28.42 11.14 -40.84
CA ASN A 8 -27.12 10.88 -41.40
C ASN A 8 -26.11 10.87 -40.28
N SER A 9 -25.40 9.78 -40.14
CA SER A 9 -24.22 9.67 -39.28
C SER A 9 -23.17 10.66 -39.78
N PHE A 10 -23.10 11.84 -39.19
CA PHE A 10 -21.94 12.69 -39.27
C PHE A 10 -20.82 11.96 -38.51
N SER A 11 -19.82 11.47 -39.21
CA SER A 11 -18.59 10.99 -38.58
C SER A 11 -17.89 12.20 -37.97
N GLU A 12 -17.82 12.25 -36.65
CA GLU A 12 -17.13 13.31 -35.87
C GLU A 12 -15.64 13.40 -36.19
N GLU A 13 -15.07 12.41 -36.86
CA GLU A 13 -13.64 12.28 -37.18
C GLU A 13 -13.05 13.38 -38.06
N THR A 14 -13.87 14.19 -38.73
CA THR A 14 -13.38 15.17 -39.73
C THR A 14 -13.86 16.58 -39.52
N ASN A 15 -14.43 16.92 -38.38
CA ASN A 15 -14.91 18.29 -38.17
C ASN A 15 -13.72 19.28 -38.00
N PRO A 16 -13.48 20.20 -39.00
CA PRO A 16 -12.35 21.13 -38.90
C PRO A 16 -12.38 22.03 -37.67
N LEU A 17 -13.55 22.25 -37.08
CA LEU A 17 -13.74 23.07 -35.91
C LEU A 17 -13.14 22.42 -34.64
N PHE A 18 -13.25 21.10 -34.48
CA PHE A 18 -12.63 20.38 -33.36
C PHE A 18 -11.11 20.46 -33.44
N LYS A 19 -10.55 20.28 -34.64
CA LYS A 19 -9.10 20.41 -34.88
C LYS A 19 -8.59 21.84 -34.60
N MET A 20 -9.37 22.88 -34.91
CA MET A 20 -9.00 24.25 -34.67
C MET A 20 -9.09 24.64 -33.18
N LEU A 21 -9.98 24.00 -32.42
CA LEU A 21 -10.16 24.20 -30.98
C LEU A 21 -9.29 23.26 -30.11
N GLY A 22 -8.50 22.34 -30.69
CA GLY A 22 -7.69 21.38 -29.97
C GLY A 22 -8.53 20.35 -29.19
N ILE A 23 -9.80 20.12 -29.62
CA ILE A 23 -10.71 19.15 -28.98
C ILE A 23 -10.46 17.78 -29.61
N GLU A 24 -10.06 16.82 -28.80
CA GLU A 24 -9.89 15.42 -29.25
C GLU A 24 -11.25 14.79 -29.60
N PRO A 25 -11.35 13.99 -30.68
CA PRO A 25 -12.57 13.26 -31.02
C PRO A 25 -13.00 12.32 -29.87
N VAL A 26 -14.30 12.11 -29.71
CA VAL A 26 -14.85 11.26 -28.62
C VAL A 26 -14.30 9.84 -28.66
N ASN A 27 -14.16 9.27 -29.87
CA ASN A 27 -13.56 7.93 -30.06
C ASN A 27 -12.10 7.86 -29.60
N ALA A 28 -11.29 8.91 -29.79
CA ALA A 28 -9.91 8.94 -29.29
C ALA A 28 -9.86 9.01 -27.76
N LEU A 29 -10.84 9.67 -27.12
CA LEU A 29 -10.98 9.67 -25.67
C LEU A 29 -11.47 8.32 -25.14
N GLU A 30 -12.38 7.66 -25.86
CA GLU A 30 -12.83 6.30 -25.50
C GLU A 30 -11.70 5.27 -25.60
N GLU A 31 -10.93 5.28 -26.70
CA GLU A 31 -9.74 4.42 -26.87
C GLU A 31 -8.72 4.67 -25.74
N ARG A 32 -8.46 5.93 -25.40
CA ARG A 32 -7.55 6.27 -24.32
C ARG A 32 -8.05 5.88 -22.93
N ILE A 33 -9.37 5.91 -22.72
CA ILE A 33 -10.01 5.38 -21.50
C ILE A 33 -9.90 3.86 -21.45
N GLU A 34 -10.07 3.17 -22.57
CA GLU A 34 -9.88 1.71 -22.64
C GLU A 34 -8.42 1.31 -22.44
N GLU A 35 -7.46 2.03 -23.05
CA GLU A 35 -6.03 1.86 -22.79
C GLU A 35 -5.68 2.06 -21.30
N LEU A 36 -6.19 3.13 -20.69
CA LEU A 36 -5.98 3.40 -19.27
C LEU A 36 -6.61 2.33 -18.36
N LYS A 37 -7.77 1.77 -18.75
CA LYS A 37 -8.38 0.64 -18.03
C LYS A 37 -7.60 -0.66 -18.22
N ALA A 38 -7.00 -0.89 -19.39
CA ALA A 38 -6.16 -2.05 -19.69
C ALA A 38 -4.82 -2.00 -18.93
N GLU A 39 -4.35 -0.80 -18.58
CA GLU A 39 -3.16 -0.59 -17.73
C GLU A 39 -3.47 -0.68 -16.24
N GLU A 40 -4.75 -0.78 -15.85
CA GLU A 40 -5.12 -0.96 -14.44
C GLU A 40 -4.61 -2.31 -13.93
N VAL A 41 -3.48 -2.26 -13.23
CA VAL A 41 -2.85 -3.45 -12.64
C VAL A 41 -3.83 -4.10 -11.68
N GLU A 42 -4.27 -5.33 -11.99
CA GLU A 42 -5.21 -6.05 -11.14
C GLU A 42 -4.54 -6.38 -9.79
N LEU A 43 -4.98 -5.70 -8.74
CA LEU A 43 -4.50 -5.95 -7.39
C LEU A 43 -4.83 -7.37 -6.94
N THR A 44 -3.87 -8.04 -6.32
CA THR A 44 -4.11 -9.31 -5.63
C THR A 44 -5.10 -9.15 -4.48
N SER A 45 -5.65 -10.25 -3.97
CA SER A 45 -6.55 -10.23 -2.82
C SER A 45 -5.92 -9.60 -1.59
N PHE A 46 -4.63 -9.85 -1.37
CA PHE A 46 -3.86 -9.24 -0.27
C PHE A 46 -3.71 -7.72 -0.45
N GLU A 47 -3.37 -7.26 -1.65
CA GLU A 47 -3.22 -5.82 -1.94
C GLU A 47 -4.55 -5.07 -1.80
N LYS A 48 -5.66 -5.66 -2.25
CA LYS A 48 -7.02 -5.12 -2.02
C LYS A 48 -7.32 -4.98 -0.53
N LEU A 49 -6.99 -6.00 0.27
CA LEU A 49 -7.18 -5.96 1.72
C LEU A 49 -6.28 -4.91 2.39
N VAL A 50 -5.01 -4.77 1.95
CA VAL A 50 -4.12 -3.71 2.46
C VAL A 50 -4.70 -2.33 2.15
N LYS A 51 -5.17 -2.11 0.93
CA LYS A 51 -5.78 -0.83 0.52
C LYS A 51 -7.01 -0.49 1.36
N GLU A 52 -7.90 -1.47 1.58
CA GLU A 52 -9.09 -1.32 2.44
C GLU A 52 -8.72 -0.93 3.87
N VAL A 53 -7.85 -1.70 4.52
CA VAL A 53 -7.46 -1.45 5.92
C VAL A 53 -6.71 -0.12 6.08
N CYS A 54 -5.87 0.23 5.11
CA CYS A 54 -5.16 1.51 5.12
C CYS A 54 -6.10 2.69 4.95
N LEU A 55 -7.16 2.56 4.14
CA LEU A 55 -8.19 3.58 3.99
C LEU A 55 -8.93 3.79 5.34
N ASP A 56 -9.35 2.70 6.00
CA ASP A 56 -10.02 2.74 7.31
C ASP A 56 -9.14 3.38 8.38
N LEU A 57 -7.83 3.20 8.28
CA LEU A 57 -6.85 3.68 9.27
C LEU A 57 -6.11 4.94 8.84
N GLU A 58 -6.47 5.58 7.72
CA GLU A 58 -5.83 6.80 7.21
C GLU A 58 -4.30 6.65 7.04
N GLU A 59 -3.85 5.50 6.50
CA GLU A 59 -2.45 5.22 6.20
C GLU A 59 -2.19 5.11 4.69
N ASP A 60 -0.97 5.41 4.26
CA ASP A 60 -0.54 5.24 2.87
C ASP A 60 -0.34 3.74 2.58
N TYR A 61 -1.25 3.16 1.77
CA TYR A 61 -1.21 1.73 1.46
C TYR A 61 0.03 1.31 0.67
N LEU A 62 0.62 2.19 -0.14
CA LEU A 62 1.89 1.92 -0.83
C LEU A 62 3.05 1.79 0.15
N ASP A 63 3.03 2.55 1.23
CA ASP A 63 4.03 2.44 2.29
C ASP A 63 3.92 1.09 3.02
N ILE A 64 2.68 0.67 3.32
CA ILE A 64 2.42 -0.61 3.99
C ILE A 64 2.77 -1.79 3.09
N LEU A 65 2.41 -1.74 1.81
CA LEU A 65 2.81 -2.76 0.83
C LEU A 65 4.33 -2.84 0.66
N ALA A 66 5.01 -1.70 0.55
CA ALA A 66 6.46 -1.66 0.45
C ALA A 66 7.14 -2.33 1.65
N ILE A 67 6.62 -2.15 2.87
CA ILE A 67 7.10 -2.84 4.07
C ILE A 67 6.89 -4.36 3.94
N ALA A 68 5.70 -4.82 3.52
CA ALA A 68 5.43 -6.25 3.33
C ALA A 68 6.39 -6.88 2.30
N HIS A 69 6.69 -6.17 1.21
CA HIS A 69 7.66 -6.61 0.21
C HIS A 69 9.07 -6.77 0.77
N ILE A 70 9.53 -5.83 1.61
CA ILE A 70 10.88 -5.89 2.19
C ILE A 70 10.97 -7.00 3.23
N GLU A 71 9.95 -7.13 4.08
CA GLU A 71 9.99 -8.02 5.24
C GLU A 71 9.83 -9.50 4.85
N SER A 72 8.96 -9.81 3.90
CA SER A 72 8.61 -11.20 3.59
C SER A 72 8.46 -11.51 2.10
N ARG A 73 8.60 -10.53 1.20
CA ARG A 73 8.20 -10.63 -0.22
C ARG A 73 6.73 -11.00 -0.36
N VAL A 74 5.89 -10.42 0.49
CA VAL A 74 4.44 -10.67 0.56
C VAL A 74 4.13 -12.16 0.82
N ASN A 75 4.89 -12.80 1.71
CA ASN A 75 4.63 -14.18 2.13
C ASN A 75 4.29 -14.23 3.62
N ASN A 76 3.27 -14.99 3.97
CA ASN A 76 2.87 -15.20 5.36
C ASN A 76 3.79 -16.26 6.02
N ILE A 77 4.94 -15.83 6.50
CA ILE A 77 6.01 -16.71 6.98
C ILE A 77 6.42 -16.39 8.42
N ILE A 78 7.07 -17.37 9.05
CA ILE A 78 7.78 -17.18 10.32
C ILE A 78 9.25 -16.94 9.99
N GLY A 79 9.72 -15.73 10.28
CA GLY A 79 11.13 -15.36 10.18
C GLY A 79 11.90 -15.62 11.47
N ASP A 80 13.24 -15.56 11.37
CA ASP A 80 14.16 -15.71 12.50
C ASP A 80 13.86 -16.94 13.39
N LYS A 81 13.55 -18.08 12.74
CA LYS A 81 13.10 -19.32 13.42
C LYS A 81 14.07 -19.83 14.47
N HIS A 82 15.37 -19.49 14.34
CA HIS A 82 16.43 -19.85 15.26
C HIS A 82 16.51 -18.94 16.50
N LEU A 83 15.79 -17.79 16.49
CA LEU A 83 15.77 -16.85 17.61
C LEU A 83 14.56 -17.11 18.52
N ALA A 84 14.71 -16.82 19.80
CA ALA A 84 13.60 -16.83 20.76
C ALA A 84 12.53 -15.80 20.41
N ASN A 85 12.95 -14.63 19.92
CA ASN A 85 12.07 -13.55 19.49
C ASN A 85 11.83 -13.61 17.97
N LYS A 86 11.00 -14.56 17.53
CA LYS A 86 10.64 -14.77 16.12
C LYS A 86 9.85 -13.61 15.57
N ALA A 87 9.88 -13.46 14.24
CA ALA A 87 9.08 -12.51 13.48
C ALA A 87 7.97 -13.25 12.73
N TYR A 88 6.78 -12.65 12.59
CA TYR A 88 5.60 -13.32 12.10
C TYR A 88 4.92 -12.56 10.97
N GLY A 89 4.49 -13.31 9.96
CA GLY A 89 3.62 -12.88 8.90
C GLY A 89 4.25 -12.01 7.82
N TYR A 90 3.41 -11.36 7.05
CA TYR A 90 3.80 -10.50 5.93
C TYR A 90 4.71 -9.34 6.35
N PHE A 91 4.51 -8.83 7.56
CA PHE A 91 5.18 -7.64 8.10
C PHE A 91 6.28 -7.97 9.11
N GLN A 92 6.57 -9.24 9.32
CA GLN A 92 7.58 -9.75 10.27
C GLN A 92 7.47 -9.12 11.67
N ILE A 93 6.21 -9.09 12.18
CA ILE A 93 5.88 -8.47 13.47
C ILE A 93 6.39 -9.35 14.60
N ARG A 94 7.12 -8.74 15.53
CA ARG A 94 7.65 -9.40 16.74
C ARG A 94 6.77 -9.14 17.96
N GLN A 95 6.94 -9.98 18.99
CA GLN A 95 6.18 -9.84 20.24
C GLN A 95 6.29 -8.42 20.83
N ILE A 96 7.48 -7.85 20.86
CA ILE A 96 7.69 -6.50 21.38
C ILE A 96 6.87 -5.43 20.64
N ALA A 97 6.67 -5.58 19.33
CA ALA A 97 5.84 -4.68 18.55
C ALA A 97 4.35 -4.85 18.88
N VAL A 98 3.89 -6.09 19.08
CA VAL A 98 2.53 -6.37 19.53
C VAL A 98 2.25 -5.73 20.90
N ASP A 99 3.16 -5.93 21.85
CA ASP A 99 3.05 -5.38 23.20
C ASP A 99 2.99 -3.87 23.18
N GLU A 100 3.83 -3.23 22.35
CA GLU A 100 3.89 -1.78 22.23
C GLU A 100 2.62 -1.19 21.58
N VAL A 101 2.12 -1.80 20.50
CA VAL A 101 0.85 -1.40 19.86
C VAL A 101 -0.30 -1.57 20.85
N ASN A 102 -0.39 -2.69 21.55
CA ASN A 102 -1.42 -2.93 22.56
C ASN A 102 -1.37 -1.89 23.66
N ARG A 103 -0.19 -1.56 24.17
CA ARG A 103 0.02 -0.57 25.23
C ARG A 103 -0.38 0.84 24.78
N VAL A 104 0.02 1.24 23.57
CA VAL A 104 -0.20 2.62 23.07
C VAL A 104 -1.65 2.86 22.66
N PHE A 105 -2.26 1.87 21.97
CA PHE A 105 -3.60 2.00 21.42
C PHE A 105 -4.70 1.29 22.23
N GLY A 106 -4.35 0.69 23.36
CA GLY A 106 -5.31 0.07 24.26
C GLY A 106 -5.90 -1.24 23.74
N PHE A 107 -5.23 -1.93 22.80
CA PHE A 107 -5.74 -3.19 22.26
C PHE A 107 -5.60 -4.34 23.26
N LYS A 108 -6.63 -5.24 23.28
CA LYS A 108 -6.67 -6.40 24.17
C LYS A 108 -6.78 -7.74 23.42
N GLY A 109 -6.93 -7.70 22.08
CA GLY A 109 -7.29 -8.90 21.31
C GLY A 109 -6.12 -9.84 21.04
N ILE A 110 -4.98 -9.33 20.61
CA ILE A 110 -3.80 -10.14 20.27
C ILE A 110 -2.80 -10.08 21.42
N LYS A 111 -2.61 -11.21 22.09
CA LYS A 111 -1.62 -11.35 23.18
C LYS A 111 -0.27 -11.88 22.67
N ASN A 112 -0.28 -12.77 21.68
CA ASN A 112 0.91 -13.41 21.15
C ASN A 112 1.08 -13.05 19.67
N ALA A 113 2.25 -12.61 19.27
CA ALA A 113 2.56 -12.27 17.88
C ALA A 113 2.32 -13.46 16.92
N SER A 114 2.52 -14.69 17.35
CA SER A 114 2.24 -15.89 16.55
C SER A 114 0.76 -16.02 16.15
N SER A 115 -0.17 -15.47 16.94
CA SER A 115 -1.60 -15.47 16.60
C SER A 115 -1.94 -14.63 15.37
N LEU A 116 -1.06 -13.69 14.98
CA LEU A 116 -1.23 -12.90 13.77
C LEU A 116 -1.18 -13.76 12.50
N MET A 117 -0.45 -14.89 12.52
CA MET A 117 -0.30 -15.79 11.35
C MET A 117 -1.63 -16.25 10.75
N ASN A 118 -2.68 -16.33 11.56
CA ASN A 118 -3.99 -16.83 11.15
C ASN A 118 -4.98 -15.70 10.78
N ASN A 119 -4.51 -14.44 10.75
CA ASN A 119 -5.40 -13.30 10.50
C ASN A 119 -4.68 -12.19 9.74
N GLU A 120 -4.82 -12.20 8.41
CA GLU A 120 -4.19 -11.23 7.52
C GLU A 120 -4.60 -9.78 7.85
N ARG A 121 -5.90 -9.55 8.07
CA ARG A 121 -6.40 -8.22 8.42
C ARG A 121 -5.73 -7.68 9.69
N LYS A 122 -5.59 -8.53 10.71
CA LYS A 122 -4.90 -8.12 11.95
C LYS A 122 -3.41 -7.85 11.74
N GLN A 123 -2.74 -8.58 10.86
CA GLN A 123 -1.35 -8.27 10.51
C GLN A 123 -1.24 -6.87 9.90
N ILE A 124 -2.14 -6.53 8.97
CA ILE A 124 -2.16 -5.21 8.32
C ILE A 124 -2.48 -4.12 9.34
N GLU A 125 -3.52 -4.31 10.18
CA GLU A 125 -3.87 -3.35 11.23
C GLU A 125 -2.68 -3.07 12.17
N TYR A 126 -1.99 -4.12 12.63
CA TYR A 126 -0.82 -3.96 13.52
C TYR A 126 0.34 -3.26 12.82
N ALA A 127 0.59 -3.52 11.53
CA ALA A 127 1.58 -2.80 10.76
C ALA A 127 1.24 -1.30 10.63
N CYS A 128 -0.02 -0.96 10.34
CA CYS A 128 -0.50 0.42 10.29
C CYS A 128 -0.36 1.13 11.65
N TYR A 129 -0.79 0.49 12.74
CA TYR A 129 -0.65 1.07 14.08
C TYR A 129 0.81 1.22 14.50
N MET A 130 1.67 0.29 14.11
CA MET A 130 3.11 0.43 14.34
C MET A 130 3.66 1.65 13.59
N ILE A 131 3.27 1.87 12.34
CA ILE A 131 3.66 3.06 11.58
C ILE A 131 3.12 4.34 12.24
N LYS A 132 1.86 4.36 12.70
CA LYS A 132 1.30 5.51 13.45
C LYS A 132 2.13 5.82 14.71
N TYR A 133 2.47 4.80 15.47
CA TYR A 133 3.29 4.94 16.65
C TYR A 133 4.69 5.47 16.32
N LEU A 134 5.31 4.98 15.25
CA LEU A 134 6.61 5.46 14.81
C LEU A 134 6.54 6.91 14.29
N LYS A 135 5.49 7.29 13.56
CA LYS A 135 5.24 8.68 13.14
C LYS A 135 5.11 9.63 14.34
N SER A 136 4.51 9.20 15.46
CA SER A 136 4.41 10.03 16.66
C SER A 136 5.77 10.25 17.35
N ASN A 137 6.77 9.41 17.09
CA ASN A 137 8.11 9.50 17.67
C ASN A 137 9.13 10.24 16.81
N PHE A 138 8.86 10.44 15.50
CA PHE A 138 9.80 10.98 14.53
C PHE A 138 9.14 11.95 13.56
N LYS A 139 9.91 12.96 13.13
CA LYS A 139 9.42 14.02 12.23
C LYS A 139 9.53 13.67 10.75
N THR A 140 10.43 12.74 10.37
CA THR A 140 10.71 12.45 8.96
C THR A 140 10.39 11.01 8.60
N LYS A 141 9.93 10.81 7.35
CA LYS A 141 9.65 9.48 6.79
C LYS A 141 10.85 8.54 6.92
N LYS A 142 12.05 9.04 6.62
CA LYS A 142 13.30 8.28 6.75
C LYS A 142 13.48 7.73 8.17
N GLN A 143 13.24 8.56 9.18
CA GLN A 143 13.43 8.14 10.57
C GLN A 143 12.41 7.06 10.99
N TYR A 144 11.11 7.28 10.76
CA TYR A 144 10.11 6.32 11.22
C TYR A 144 10.15 5.00 10.42
N ILE A 145 10.44 5.02 9.12
CA ILE A 145 10.65 3.80 8.34
C ILE A 145 11.91 3.06 8.80
N THR A 146 13.02 3.77 9.05
CA THR A 146 14.22 3.14 9.59
C THR A 146 13.95 2.53 10.98
N ALA A 147 13.15 3.20 11.81
CA ALA A 147 12.79 2.72 13.14
C ALA A 147 11.90 1.47 13.11
N TYR A 148 11.12 1.25 12.04
CA TYR A 148 10.38 0.01 11.87
C TYR A 148 11.30 -1.22 11.95
N ASN A 149 12.44 -1.16 11.29
CA ASN A 149 13.42 -2.26 11.25
C ASN A 149 14.32 -2.32 12.49
N MET A 150 14.88 -1.18 12.92
CA MET A 150 15.94 -1.22 13.94
C MET A 150 15.51 -0.68 15.32
N GLY A 151 14.25 -0.32 15.46
CA GLY A 151 13.67 0.18 16.70
C GLY A 151 13.94 1.66 16.99
N ILE A 152 13.04 2.27 17.73
CA ILE A 152 13.06 3.71 18.11
C ILE A 152 14.37 4.08 18.80
N GLY A 153 14.81 3.27 19.77
CA GLY A 153 16.01 3.54 20.55
C GLY A 153 17.30 3.64 19.72
N SER A 154 17.39 2.84 18.67
CA SER A 154 18.55 2.89 17.75
C SER A 154 18.56 4.17 16.93
N VAL A 155 17.42 4.56 16.37
CA VAL A 155 17.31 5.77 15.54
C VAL A 155 17.49 7.04 16.37
N LYS A 156 16.95 7.08 17.60
CA LYS A 156 17.19 8.21 18.54
C LYS A 156 18.66 8.37 18.92
N LYS A 157 19.45 7.30 18.88
CA LYS A 157 20.91 7.32 19.06
C LYS A 157 21.69 7.65 17.78
N GLY A 158 21.03 8.10 16.72
CA GLY A 158 21.64 8.46 15.44
C GLY A 158 22.08 7.29 14.57
N LYS A 159 21.71 6.05 14.92
CA LYS A 159 22.01 4.88 14.09
C LYS A 159 21.14 4.88 12.84
N SER A 160 21.70 4.38 11.73
CA SER A 160 21.00 4.20 10.45
C SER A 160 21.46 2.91 9.78
N ASN A 161 20.66 2.45 8.83
CA ASN A 161 20.97 1.32 7.96
C ASN A 161 20.40 1.56 6.56
N ASN A 162 20.51 0.58 5.66
CA ASN A 162 20.02 0.69 4.29
C ASN A 162 18.50 0.38 4.14
N TYR A 163 17.77 0.19 5.24
CA TYR A 163 16.35 -0.20 5.20
C TYR A 163 15.49 0.84 4.46
N TYR A 164 15.72 2.13 4.71
CA TYR A 164 14.98 3.19 4.02
C TYR A 164 15.23 3.20 2.50
N ALA A 165 16.45 2.90 2.05
CA ALA A 165 16.75 2.79 0.62
C ALA A 165 16.01 1.58 -0.01
N LYS A 166 15.97 0.43 0.68
CA LYS A 166 15.17 -0.72 0.26
C LYS A 166 13.69 -0.39 0.19
N PHE A 167 13.18 0.37 1.17
CA PHE A 167 11.80 0.82 1.21
C PHE A 167 11.45 1.71 0.00
N LEU A 168 12.28 2.70 -0.32
CA LEU A 168 12.06 3.56 -1.49
C LEU A 168 12.04 2.75 -2.79
N LYS A 169 12.97 1.80 -2.93
CA LYS A 169 13.00 0.91 -4.09
C LYS A 169 11.73 0.05 -4.16
N ALA A 170 11.36 -0.65 -3.10
CA ALA A 170 10.16 -1.48 -3.06
C ALA A 170 8.92 -0.65 -3.40
N ARG A 171 8.79 0.55 -2.84
CA ARG A 171 7.67 1.46 -3.10
C ARG A 171 7.61 1.92 -4.57
N SER A 172 8.77 2.18 -5.19
CA SER A 172 8.83 2.57 -6.60
C SER A 172 8.56 1.41 -7.57
N ASP A 173 8.82 0.17 -7.13
CA ASP A 173 8.58 -1.04 -7.92
C ASP A 173 7.10 -1.48 -7.89
N LEU A 174 6.28 -0.92 -6.98
CA LEU A 174 4.84 -1.14 -6.94
C LEU A 174 4.20 -0.38 -8.11
N LYS A 175 3.86 -1.11 -9.17
CA LYS A 175 3.12 -0.60 -10.32
C LYS A 175 1.63 -0.62 -9.97
N ILE A 176 1.13 0.47 -9.42
CA ILE A 176 -0.29 0.60 -9.05
C ILE A 176 -0.75 2.00 -9.45
#